data_7d52f6fa7b67789b33097122f9a22cb0
#
_entry.id   7d52f6fa7b67789b33097122f9a22cb0
#
_cell.length_a   1.000
_cell.length_b   1.000
_cell.length_c   1.000
_cell.angle_alpha   90.00
_cell.angle_beta   90.00
_cell.angle_gamma   90.00
#
_symmetry.space_group_name_H-M   'P 1'
#
loop_
_entity.id
_entity.type
_entity.pdbx_description
1 polymer ?
#
loop_
_entity_poly.entity_id
_entity_poly.type
_entity_poly.pdbx_seq_one_letter_code
_entity_poly.pdbx_strand_id
1 'polypeptide(L)'
;MTGLTRRQFGLCGAAISLLGAKAAAQPQAPSVQLPDGSHVPALGQGSWHLGQGRHPASEEEEALRTGISLGLALIDTAEIYGGGRAEQLIRRVIAGQRDKVFLVSKVWPHHTTPTEIKEACTASLRRLGTDYLDLYLLHWRIPGLDLNVVVNSFEALRTEGRIRRWGVSNFQVGDMEDLYRIRGGDRCAANQVRYNLQDRGIERELLPWCERHGLPIMAYSPLGQGGDLLRNAALARVAEKHQSNPAAVALTWTIRSGHAISIPESGSPAHVRQNASALSLRLTDQDLEELKRGFAS
;
A
#
# COMPACT_ATOMS: atom_id res chain seq x y z
N MET A 1 -90.13 -0.12 -27.92
CA MET A 1 -89.20 -0.91 -28.67
C MET A 1 -87.79 -0.74 -28.10
N THR A 2 -87.44 -1.72 -27.40
CA THR A 2 -86.16 -2.37 -27.14
C THR A 2 -85.01 -1.52 -26.74
N GLY A 3 -84.74 -1.55 -25.44
CA GLY A 3 -83.54 -1.06 -24.78
C GLY A 3 -82.39 -2.04 -24.90
N LEU A 4 -81.19 -1.51 -24.90
CA LEU A 4 -79.89 -2.23 -24.76
C LEU A 4 -79.16 -1.83 -23.49
N THR A 5 -79.00 -2.81 -22.63
CA THR A 5 -78.29 -2.70 -21.34
C THR A 5 -76.72 -2.63 -21.52
N ARG A 6 -76.08 -1.68 -20.85
CA ARG A 6 -74.64 -1.59 -20.74
C ARG A 6 -74.11 -2.62 -19.72
N ARG A 7 -73.22 -3.51 -20.18
CA ARG A 7 -72.39 -4.37 -19.32
C ARG A 7 -71.20 -3.59 -18.81
N GLN A 8 -71.04 -3.54 -17.49
CA GLN A 8 -69.86 -3.04 -16.81
C GLN A 8 -68.73 -4.08 -16.87
N PHE A 9 -67.64 -3.70 -17.48
CA PHE A 9 -66.39 -4.46 -17.37
C PHE A 9 -65.57 -3.92 -16.15
N GLY A 10 -65.44 -4.75 -15.12
CA GLY A 10 -64.53 -4.48 -14.00
C GLY A 10 -63.09 -4.78 -14.44
N LEU A 11 -62.21 -3.77 -14.35
CA LEU A 11 -60.79 -3.94 -14.46
C LEU A 11 -60.23 -4.30 -13.08
N CYS A 12 -59.78 -5.55 -12.90
CA CYS A 12 -58.90 -5.93 -11.81
C CYS A 12 -57.47 -5.41 -12.10
N GLY A 13 -57.05 -4.33 -11.42
CA GLY A 13 -55.68 -3.87 -11.43
C GLY A 13 -54.83 -4.73 -10.48
N ALA A 14 -53.97 -5.57 -11.02
CA ALA A 14 -52.98 -6.26 -10.24
C ALA A 14 -51.81 -5.28 -9.93
N ALA A 15 -51.69 -4.88 -8.68
CA ALA A 15 -50.53 -4.10 -8.20
C ALA A 15 -49.32 -5.02 -8.10
N ILE A 16 -48.36 -4.85 -9.05
CA ILE A 16 -47.03 -5.49 -8.98
C ILE A 16 -46.19 -4.69 -8.00
N SER A 17 -46.05 -5.21 -6.80
CA SER A 17 -45.07 -4.68 -5.81
C SER A 17 -43.68 -4.99 -6.29
N LEU A 18 -42.97 -4.01 -6.84
CA LEU A 18 -41.52 -4.06 -7.09
C LEU A 18 -40.77 -4.00 -5.72
N LEU A 19 -40.47 -5.17 -5.18
CA LEU A 19 -39.49 -5.29 -4.11
C LEU A 19 -38.14 -4.93 -4.72
N GLY A 20 -37.69 -3.67 -4.48
CA GLY A 20 -36.35 -3.23 -4.78
C GLY A 20 -35.36 -4.01 -3.90
N ALA A 21 -34.69 -4.99 -4.48
CA ALA A 21 -33.54 -5.62 -3.85
C ALA A 21 -32.50 -4.52 -3.62
N LYS A 22 -32.28 -4.11 -2.35
CA LYS A 22 -31.10 -3.33 -1.96
C LYS A 22 -29.89 -4.16 -2.36
N ALA A 23 -29.17 -3.72 -3.39
CA ALA A 23 -27.87 -4.25 -3.72
C ALA A 23 -27.01 -4.11 -2.44
N ALA A 24 -26.60 -5.24 -1.87
CA ALA A 24 -25.68 -5.25 -0.76
C ALA A 24 -24.40 -4.54 -1.26
N ALA A 25 -24.02 -3.43 -0.62
CA ALA A 25 -22.79 -2.74 -0.93
C ALA A 25 -21.65 -3.76 -0.81
N GLN A 26 -20.91 -3.95 -1.89
CA GLN A 26 -19.71 -4.80 -1.83
C GLN A 26 -18.79 -4.19 -0.77
N PRO A 27 -18.22 -5.01 0.13
CA PRO A 27 -17.30 -4.50 1.13
C PRO A 27 -16.15 -3.79 0.42
N GLN A 28 -15.97 -2.51 0.74
CA GLN A 28 -14.85 -1.73 0.19
C GLN A 28 -13.54 -2.41 0.55
N ALA A 29 -12.62 -2.47 -0.41
CA ALA A 29 -11.27 -2.98 -0.16
C ALA A 29 -10.62 -2.22 1.00
N PRO A 30 -9.85 -2.89 1.86
CA PRO A 30 -9.17 -2.24 2.97
C PRO A 30 -8.34 -1.04 2.51
N SER A 31 -8.51 0.09 3.19
CA SER A 31 -7.76 1.33 2.92
C SER A 31 -7.21 1.90 4.22
N VAL A 32 -6.15 2.69 4.11
CA VAL A 32 -5.49 3.37 5.23
C VAL A 32 -5.63 4.87 5.01
N GLN A 33 -6.02 5.58 6.06
CA GLN A 33 -6.10 7.03 6.04
C GLN A 33 -4.70 7.64 6.27
N LEU A 34 -4.32 8.60 5.43
CA LEU A 34 -3.13 9.42 5.61
C LEU A 34 -3.44 10.64 6.47
N PRO A 35 -2.42 11.33 7.05
CA PRO A 35 -2.62 12.49 7.91
C PRO A 35 -3.41 13.65 7.28
N ASP A 36 -3.41 13.78 5.95
CA ASP A 36 -4.17 14.78 5.21
C ASP A 36 -5.65 14.41 4.97
N GLY A 37 -6.10 13.26 5.53
CA GLY A 37 -7.47 12.76 5.40
C GLY A 37 -7.72 11.93 4.13
N SER A 38 -6.77 11.86 3.20
CA SER A 38 -6.90 11.01 2.01
C SER A 38 -6.76 9.53 2.35
N HIS A 39 -7.29 8.65 1.50
CA HIS A 39 -7.23 7.21 1.67
C HIS A 39 -6.38 6.56 0.58
N VAL A 40 -5.59 5.57 0.97
CA VAL A 40 -4.76 4.76 0.07
C VAL A 40 -5.05 3.27 0.26
N PRO A 41 -4.82 2.41 -0.75
CA PRO A 41 -4.97 0.96 -0.57
C PRO A 41 -4.11 0.46 0.59
N ALA A 42 -4.66 -0.38 1.47
CA ALA A 42 -3.90 -1.01 2.55
C ALA A 42 -2.91 -2.07 2.03
N LEU A 43 -3.07 -2.54 0.79
CA LEU A 43 -2.19 -3.48 0.12
C LEU A 43 -1.71 -2.88 -1.19
N GLY A 44 -0.39 -2.79 -1.35
CA GLY A 44 0.29 -2.30 -2.55
C GLY A 44 1.25 -3.33 -3.13
N GLN A 45 2.22 -2.87 -3.91
CA GLN A 45 3.23 -3.67 -4.59
C GLN A 45 4.61 -3.04 -4.42
N GLY A 46 5.58 -3.82 -3.94
CA GLY A 46 6.99 -3.44 -3.89
C GLY A 46 7.72 -3.75 -5.20
N SER A 47 8.90 -3.16 -5.40
CA SER A 47 9.67 -3.34 -6.64
C SER A 47 11.19 -3.45 -6.42
N TRP A 48 11.65 -3.79 -5.23
CA TRP A 48 13.09 -3.77 -4.88
C TRP A 48 13.96 -4.54 -5.87
N HIS A 49 13.50 -5.72 -6.33
CA HIS A 49 14.25 -6.57 -7.24
C HIS A 49 13.72 -6.59 -8.67
N LEU A 50 12.65 -5.85 -8.97
CA LEU A 50 12.10 -5.79 -10.33
C LEU A 50 13.03 -5.01 -11.27
N GLY A 51 13.02 -5.35 -12.54
CA GLY A 51 13.91 -4.76 -13.53
C GLY A 51 15.37 -5.23 -13.42
N GLN A 52 15.64 -6.32 -12.69
CA GLN A 52 16.99 -6.82 -12.42
C GLN A 52 17.26 -8.21 -13.00
N GLY A 53 16.35 -8.71 -13.85
CA GLY A 53 16.53 -9.96 -14.60
C GLY A 53 16.22 -11.23 -13.81
N ARG A 54 15.49 -11.12 -12.69
CA ARG A 54 15.00 -12.30 -11.95
C ARG A 54 13.87 -13.03 -12.70
N HIS A 55 13.06 -12.25 -13.42
CA HIS A 55 12.03 -12.69 -14.34
C HIS A 55 12.15 -11.92 -15.65
N PRO A 56 11.55 -12.40 -16.75
CA PRO A 56 11.40 -11.60 -17.95
C PRO A 56 10.69 -10.27 -17.65
N ALA A 57 11.17 -9.16 -18.22
CA ALA A 57 10.58 -7.83 -17.95
C ALA A 57 9.09 -7.76 -18.27
N SER A 58 8.63 -8.48 -19.31
CA SER A 58 7.21 -8.57 -19.68
C SER A 58 6.37 -9.25 -18.59
N GLU A 59 6.90 -10.27 -17.91
CA GLU A 59 6.21 -10.95 -16.80
C GLU A 59 6.12 -10.03 -15.57
N GLU A 60 7.21 -9.32 -15.23
CA GLU A 60 7.22 -8.35 -14.14
C GLU A 60 6.24 -7.19 -14.39
N GLU A 61 6.16 -6.69 -15.64
CA GLU A 61 5.17 -5.68 -16.03
C GLU A 61 3.74 -6.20 -15.93
N GLU A 62 3.50 -7.44 -16.37
CA GLU A 62 2.18 -8.09 -16.24
C GLU A 62 1.80 -8.29 -14.78
N ALA A 63 2.76 -8.66 -13.92
CA ALA A 63 2.55 -8.79 -12.48
C ALA A 63 2.05 -7.47 -11.87
N LEU A 64 2.74 -6.36 -12.13
CA LEU A 64 2.34 -5.04 -11.64
C LEU A 64 0.98 -4.60 -12.21
N ARG A 65 0.70 -4.80 -13.50
CA ARG A 65 -0.60 -4.49 -14.12
C ARG A 65 -1.72 -5.33 -13.52
N THR A 66 -1.46 -6.63 -13.29
CA THR A 66 -2.39 -7.52 -12.59
C THR A 66 -2.73 -6.98 -11.20
N GLY A 67 -1.72 -6.54 -10.44
CA GLY A 67 -1.95 -5.95 -9.12
C GLY A 67 -2.82 -4.70 -9.18
N ILE A 68 -2.54 -3.77 -10.09
CA ILE A 68 -3.36 -2.56 -10.29
C ILE A 68 -4.82 -2.96 -10.57
N SER A 69 -5.06 -3.93 -11.45
CA SER A 69 -6.40 -4.39 -11.81
C SER A 69 -7.17 -5.05 -10.67
N LEU A 70 -6.44 -5.57 -9.67
CA LEU A 70 -6.99 -6.21 -8.47
C LEU A 70 -7.10 -5.26 -7.27
N GLY A 71 -6.80 -3.97 -7.44
CA GLY A 71 -6.88 -2.97 -6.37
C GLY A 71 -5.59 -2.73 -5.60
N LEU A 72 -4.47 -3.40 -5.95
CA LEU A 72 -3.14 -3.13 -5.41
C LEU A 72 -2.51 -1.94 -6.14
N ALA A 73 -3.21 -0.82 -6.18
CA ALA A 73 -2.86 0.33 -6.99
C ALA A 73 -1.79 1.25 -6.36
N LEU A 74 -1.24 0.90 -5.20
CA LEU A 74 -0.06 1.54 -4.65
C LEU A 74 1.19 0.79 -5.13
N ILE A 75 2.15 1.50 -5.73
CA ILE A 75 3.43 0.94 -6.17
C ILE A 75 4.57 1.65 -5.46
N ASP A 76 5.39 0.89 -4.74
CA ASP A 76 6.58 1.37 -4.02
C ASP A 76 7.86 1.03 -4.78
N THR A 77 8.69 2.04 -5.02
CA THR A 77 10.01 1.92 -5.63
C THR A 77 11.04 2.83 -4.93
N ALA A 78 12.25 2.89 -5.46
CA ALA A 78 13.29 3.84 -5.06
C ALA A 78 14.30 4.06 -6.19
N GLU A 79 14.96 5.22 -6.19
CA GLU A 79 16.00 5.56 -7.19
C GLU A 79 17.14 4.54 -7.26
N ILE A 80 17.47 3.90 -6.14
CA ILE A 80 18.56 2.93 -6.05
C ILE A 80 18.18 1.52 -6.51
N TYR A 81 16.88 1.19 -6.65
CA TYR A 81 16.45 -0.15 -6.98
C TYR A 81 16.90 -0.52 -8.40
N GLY A 82 17.83 -1.47 -8.45
CA GLY A 82 18.48 -1.85 -9.71
C GLY A 82 19.21 -0.70 -10.41
N GLY A 83 19.64 0.36 -9.69
CA GLY A 83 20.21 1.56 -10.31
C GLY A 83 19.19 2.33 -11.17
N GLY A 84 17.94 2.38 -10.73
CA GLY A 84 16.84 3.05 -11.43
C GLY A 84 16.08 2.18 -12.45
N ARG A 85 16.48 0.92 -12.65
CA ARG A 85 15.78 0.01 -13.58
C ARG A 85 14.37 -0.34 -13.11
N ALA A 86 14.14 -0.43 -11.80
CA ALA A 86 12.80 -0.62 -11.26
C ALA A 86 11.85 0.54 -11.64
N GLU A 87 12.30 1.79 -11.51
CA GLU A 87 11.54 2.96 -11.94
C GLU A 87 11.27 2.97 -13.45
N GLN A 88 12.25 2.58 -14.27
CA GLN A 88 12.07 2.46 -15.72
C GLN A 88 11.07 1.36 -16.13
N LEU A 89 11.03 0.25 -15.39
CA LEU A 89 10.04 -0.80 -15.59
C LEU A 89 8.65 -0.29 -15.23
N ILE A 90 8.51 0.37 -14.08
CA ILE A 90 7.23 0.95 -13.61
C ILE A 90 6.71 1.99 -14.61
N ARG A 91 7.57 2.80 -15.24
CA ARG A 91 7.17 3.74 -16.31
C ARG A 91 6.31 3.06 -17.36
N ARG A 92 6.70 1.88 -17.85
CA ARG A 92 5.96 1.15 -18.89
C ARG A 92 4.62 0.61 -18.38
N VAL A 93 4.54 0.33 -17.08
CA VAL A 93 3.31 -0.16 -16.43
C VAL A 93 2.29 0.97 -16.25
N ILE A 94 2.72 2.15 -15.80
CA ILE A 94 1.81 3.26 -15.48
C ILE A 94 1.47 4.15 -16.69
N ALA A 95 2.11 3.92 -17.84
CA ALA A 95 1.81 4.66 -19.07
C ALA A 95 0.32 4.56 -19.43
N GLY A 96 -0.34 5.72 -19.58
CA GLY A 96 -1.77 5.82 -19.88
C GLY A 96 -2.72 5.54 -18.69
N GLN A 97 -2.20 5.30 -17.49
CA GLN A 97 -3.00 5.08 -16.27
C GLN A 97 -2.35 5.63 -15.00
N ARG A 98 -1.52 6.67 -15.12
CA ARG A 98 -0.79 7.28 -13.99
C ARG A 98 -1.72 7.73 -12.85
N ASP A 99 -2.87 8.24 -13.21
CA ASP A 99 -3.91 8.72 -12.30
C ASP A 99 -4.57 7.62 -11.45
N LYS A 100 -4.45 6.36 -11.88
CA LYS A 100 -4.96 5.19 -11.15
C LYS A 100 -3.97 4.63 -10.13
N VAL A 101 -2.74 5.14 -10.10
CA VAL A 101 -1.66 4.58 -9.29
C VAL A 101 -1.21 5.58 -8.23
N PHE A 102 -1.19 5.15 -6.97
CA PHE A 102 -0.49 5.85 -5.90
C PHE A 102 0.99 5.44 -5.94
N LEU A 103 1.83 6.35 -6.44
CA LEU A 103 3.23 6.05 -6.75
C LEU A 103 4.15 6.59 -5.66
N VAL A 104 4.96 5.69 -5.10
CA VAL A 104 5.94 5.99 -4.05
C VAL A 104 7.35 5.79 -4.58
N SER A 105 8.24 6.75 -4.36
CA SER A 105 9.68 6.57 -4.55
C SER A 105 10.46 7.15 -3.37
N LYS A 106 11.78 6.98 -3.36
CA LYS A 106 12.63 7.34 -2.21
C LYS A 106 13.91 8.01 -2.68
N VAL A 107 14.33 9.04 -1.93
CA VAL A 107 15.64 9.65 -2.10
C VAL A 107 16.69 8.90 -1.27
N TRP A 108 17.87 8.72 -1.85
CA TRP A 108 19.04 8.17 -1.18
C TRP A 108 19.55 9.15 -0.10
N PRO A 109 19.81 8.70 1.11
CA PRO A 109 20.15 9.60 2.22
C PRO A 109 21.51 10.31 2.10
N HIS A 110 22.32 9.95 1.12
CA HIS A 110 23.59 10.63 0.82
C HIS A 110 23.40 11.89 -0.05
N HIS A 111 22.20 12.16 -0.54
CA HIS A 111 21.82 13.46 -1.06
C HIS A 111 21.50 14.37 0.11
N THR A 112 22.49 15.18 0.53
CA THR A 112 22.47 15.94 1.80
C THR A 112 22.19 17.42 1.64
N THR A 113 22.12 17.90 0.40
CA THR A 113 21.82 19.31 0.08
C THR A 113 20.48 19.45 -0.61
N PRO A 114 19.83 20.64 -0.54
CA PRO A 114 18.57 20.90 -1.23
C PRO A 114 18.67 20.67 -2.75
N THR A 115 19.81 21.00 -3.37
CA THR A 115 20.05 20.81 -4.80
C THR A 115 20.10 19.33 -5.15
N GLU A 116 20.85 18.52 -4.43
CA GLU A 116 20.95 17.07 -4.64
C GLU A 116 19.60 16.36 -4.46
N ILE A 117 18.84 16.71 -3.42
CA ILE A 117 17.49 16.15 -3.18
C ILE A 117 16.55 16.48 -4.34
N LYS A 118 16.61 17.73 -4.85
CA LYS A 118 15.80 18.17 -5.99
C LYS A 118 16.20 17.47 -7.29
N GLU A 119 17.49 17.31 -7.54
CA GLU A 119 18.02 16.60 -8.70
C GLU A 119 17.66 15.11 -8.67
N ALA A 120 17.77 14.45 -7.51
CA ALA A 120 17.37 13.06 -7.32
C ALA A 120 15.86 12.85 -7.60
N CYS A 121 15.00 13.71 -7.05
CA CYS A 121 13.57 13.68 -7.34
C CYS A 121 13.28 13.87 -8.83
N THR A 122 13.93 14.86 -9.47
CA THR A 122 13.79 15.13 -10.91
C THR A 122 14.24 13.94 -11.75
N ALA A 123 15.33 13.29 -11.37
CA ALA A 123 15.82 12.09 -12.04
C ALA A 123 14.85 10.90 -11.91
N SER A 124 14.26 10.69 -10.72
CA SER A 124 13.23 9.67 -10.50
C SER A 124 11.99 9.93 -11.34
N LEU A 125 11.48 11.16 -11.36
CA LEU A 125 10.33 11.55 -12.18
C LEU A 125 10.57 11.28 -13.67
N ARG A 126 11.77 11.59 -14.15
CA ARG A 126 12.16 11.32 -15.55
C ARG A 126 12.21 9.81 -15.84
N ARG A 127 12.78 8.98 -14.93
CA ARG A 127 12.83 7.53 -15.11
C ARG A 127 11.42 6.92 -15.08
N LEU A 128 10.55 7.42 -14.20
CA LEU A 128 9.15 7.00 -14.08
C LEU A 128 8.24 7.55 -15.18
N GLY A 129 8.67 8.61 -15.91
CA GLY A 129 7.87 9.22 -16.98
C GLY A 129 6.60 9.90 -16.47
N THR A 130 6.70 10.60 -15.35
CA THR A 130 5.60 11.34 -14.70
C THR A 130 6.10 12.66 -14.16
N ASP A 131 5.18 13.60 -13.95
CA ASP A 131 5.49 14.93 -13.42
C ASP A 131 5.41 15.01 -11.90
N TYR A 132 4.83 13.98 -11.25
CA TYR A 132 4.68 13.97 -9.80
C TYR A 132 4.75 12.56 -9.19
N LEU A 133 5.14 12.51 -7.90
CA LEU A 133 4.98 11.36 -7.02
C LEU A 133 3.83 11.61 -6.04
N ASP A 134 3.12 10.58 -5.65
CA ASP A 134 2.09 10.68 -4.62
C ASP A 134 2.69 10.75 -3.23
N LEU A 135 3.82 10.04 -3.04
CA LEU A 135 4.60 10.04 -1.80
C LEU A 135 6.10 9.91 -2.11
N TYR A 136 6.91 10.76 -1.51
CA TYR A 136 8.38 10.72 -1.65
C TYR A 136 9.01 10.55 -0.28
N LEU A 137 9.85 9.52 -0.10
CA LEU A 137 10.41 9.16 1.20
C LEU A 137 11.90 9.45 1.28
N LEU A 138 12.37 9.86 2.46
CA LEU A 138 13.78 9.68 2.82
C LEU A 138 14.01 8.19 3.10
N HIS A 139 14.93 7.53 2.38
CA HIS A 139 15.09 6.08 2.41
C HIS A 139 15.54 5.53 3.78
N TRP A 140 16.42 6.27 4.48
CA TRP A 140 16.77 6.11 5.90
C TRP A 140 17.55 7.32 6.39
N ARG A 141 17.70 7.43 7.71
CA ARG A 141 18.55 8.45 8.34
C ARG A 141 20.00 7.96 8.40
N ILE A 142 20.95 8.83 8.06
CA ILE A 142 22.37 8.59 8.28
C ILE A 142 22.93 9.56 9.33
N PRO A 143 24.00 9.22 10.05
CA PRO A 143 24.67 10.15 10.97
C PRO A 143 25.07 11.45 10.27
N GLY A 144 24.80 12.58 10.90
CA GLY A 144 25.14 13.91 10.38
C GLY A 144 24.18 14.49 9.34
N LEU A 145 23.14 13.74 8.91
CA LEU A 145 22.11 14.30 8.04
C LEU A 145 21.26 15.32 8.80
N ASP A 146 21.22 16.55 8.29
CA ASP A 146 20.35 17.61 8.83
C ASP A 146 18.90 17.40 8.33
N LEU A 147 18.04 16.98 9.22
CA LEU A 147 16.61 16.78 8.92
C LEU A 147 15.91 18.10 8.56
N ASN A 148 16.40 19.28 8.97
CA ASN A 148 15.82 20.56 8.51
C ASN A 148 16.01 20.73 7.00
N VAL A 149 17.17 20.34 6.47
CA VAL A 149 17.44 20.36 5.03
C VAL A 149 16.46 19.44 4.31
N VAL A 150 16.25 18.23 4.81
CA VAL A 150 15.32 17.25 4.20
C VAL A 150 13.88 17.76 4.20
N VAL A 151 13.37 18.20 5.36
CA VAL A 151 11.99 18.72 5.49
C VAL A 151 11.77 19.92 4.58
N ASN A 152 12.68 20.91 4.59
CA ASN A 152 12.55 22.10 3.77
C ASN A 152 12.62 21.76 2.27
N SER A 153 13.47 20.81 1.87
CA SER A 153 13.57 20.37 0.47
C SER A 153 12.29 19.65 0.02
N PHE A 154 11.72 18.79 0.86
CA PHE A 154 10.47 18.09 0.56
C PHE A 154 9.28 19.05 0.49
N GLU A 155 9.20 20.03 1.38
CA GLU A 155 8.17 21.08 1.33
C GLU A 155 8.30 21.95 0.07
N ALA A 156 9.53 22.25 -0.37
CA ALA A 156 9.78 22.94 -1.65
C ALA A 156 9.30 22.10 -2.83
N LEU A 157 9.66 20.80 -2.89
CA LEU A 157 9.20 19.88 -3.94
C LEU A 157 7.66 19.74 -3.94
N ARG A 158 7.03 19.73 -2.77
CA ARG A 158 5.58 19.70 -2.63
C ARG A 158 4.94 20.98 -3.16
N THR A 159 5.50 22.13 -2.85
CA THR A 159 5.05 23.45 -3.35
C THR A 159 5.21 23.55 -4.87
N GLU A 160 6.28 22.98 -5.44
CA GLU A 160 6.50 22.89 -6.88
C GLU A 160 5.57 21.86 -7.57
N GLY A 161 4.78 21.10 -6.81
CA GLY A 161 3.87 20.08 -7.34
C GLY A 161 4.55 18.79 -7.81
N ARG A 162 5.87 18.61 -7.55
CA ARG A 162 6.62 17.41 -7.93
C ARG A 162 6.32 16.21 -7.05
N ILE A 163 5.93 16.46 -5.81
CA ILE A 163 5.44 15.45 -4.88
C ILE A 163 4.13 15.93 -4.25
N ARG A 164 3.23 15.01 -3.96
CA ARG A 164 1.98 15.34 -3.25
C ARG A 164 2.18 15.33 -1.74
N ARG A 165 2.95 14.37 -1.27
CA ARG A 165 3.26 14.11 0.14
C ARG A 165 4.70 13.66 0.27
N TRP A 166 5.21 13.72 1.48
CA TRP A 166 6.51 13.17 1.81
C TRP A 166 6.45 12.38 3.12
N GLY A 167 7.44 11.53 3.34
CA GLY A 167 7.58 10.74 4.55
C GLY A 167 9.01 10.25 4.73
N VAL A 168 9.16 9.30 5.61
CA VAL A 168 10.46 8.74 5.97
C VAL A 168 10.44 7.22 5.90
N SER A 169 11.61 6.60 6.00
CA SER A 169 11.75 5.15 6.09
C SER A 169 12.82 4.79 7.10
N ASN A 170 12.59 3.68 7.84
CA ASN A 170 13.48 3.15 8.85
C ASN A 170 13.74 4.07 10.06
N PHE A 171 12.83 4.98 10.35
CA PHE A 171 12.90 5.85 11.53
C PHE A 171 12.38 5.12 12.76
N GLN A 172 13.14 5.20 13.87
CA GLN A 172 12.72 4.77 15.20
C GLN A 172 12.01 5.92 15.94
N VAL A 173 11.46 5.66 17.13
CA VAL A 173 10.73 6.69 17.90
C VAL A 173 11.56 7.96 18.08
N GLY A 174 12.85 7.84 18.49
CA GLY A 174 13.71 9.01 18.65
C GLY A 174 13.92 9.81 17.37
N ASP A 175 14.03 9.13 16.22
CA ASP A 175 14.14 9.81 14.92
C ASP A 175 12.86 10.55 14.56
N MET A 176 11.69 9.94 14.86
CA MET A 176 10.39 10.57 14.64
C MET A 176 10.18 11.79 15.54
N GLU A 177 10.60 11.71 16.81
CA GLU A 177 10.54 12.83 17.73
C GLU A 177 11.46 13.99 17.27
N ASP A 178 12.67 13.68 16.80
CA ASP A 178 13.57 14.69 16.21
C ASP A 178 12.91 15.36 15.00
N LEU A 179 12.30 14.56 14.12
CA LEU A 179 11.60 15.06 12.93
C LEU A 179 10.42 15.98 13.31
N TYR A 180 9.62 15.61 14.29
CA TYR A 180 8.43 16.37 14.72
C TYR A 180 8.77 17.67 15.47
N ARG A 181 10.00 17.83 15.98
CA ARG A 181 10.48 19.10 16.52
C ARG A 181 10.79 20.15 15.43
N ILE A 182 10.97 19.69 14.19
CA ILE A 182 11.23 20.58 13.05
C ILE A 182 9.91 21.19 12.57
N ARG A 183 9.93 22.48 12.27
CA ARG A 183 8.75 23.16 11.71
C ARG A 183 8.31 22.49 10.42
N GLY A 184 7.09 21.94 10.43
CA GLY A 184 6.53 21.19 9.30
C GLY A 184 6.90 19.72 9.28
N GLY A 185 7.70 19.21 10.21
CA GLY A 185 8.03 17.79 10.36
C GLY A 185 6.82 16.91 10.67
N ASP A 186 5.81 17.49 11.31
CA ASP A 186 4.50 16.90 11.57
C ASP A 186 3.65 16.64 10.31
N ARG A 187 4.08 17.14 9.15
CA ARG A 187 3.45 16.85 7.85
C ARG A 187 3.94 15.54 7.21
N CYS A 188 4.81 14.81 7.89
CA CYS A 188 5.22 13.46 7.48
C CYS A 188 3.99 12.59 7.28
N ALA A 189 3.86 11.98 6.10
CA ALA A 189 2.65 11.24 5.72
C ALA A 189 2.73 9.74 6.00
N ALA A 190 3.92 9.16 6.16
CA ALA A 190 4.13 7.75 6.48
C ALA A 190 5.57 7.49 6.95
N ASN A 191 5.74 6.43 7.75
CA ASN A 191 7.06 5.86 8.03
C ASN A 191 7.11 4.44 7.46
N GLN A 192 7.99 4.19 6.48
CA GLN A 192 8.13 2.88 5.88
C GLN A 192 9.16 2.04 6.67
N VAL A 193 8.72 0.92 7.24
CA VAL A 193 9.54 0.09 8.13
C VAL A 193 9.35 -1.40 7.85
N ARG A 194 10.33 -2.20 8.26
CA ARG A 194 10.20 -3.65 8.22
C ARG A 194 9.17 -4.13 9.22
N TYR A 195 8.16 -4.87 8.73
CA TYR A 195 7.13 -5.41 9.60
C TYR A 195 6.47 -6.65 8.98
N ASN A 196 6.51 -7.75 9.69
CA ASN A 196 5.89 -9.02 9.33
C ASN A 196 5.76 -9.91 10.58
N LEU A 197 5.19 -11.11 10.43
CA LEU A 197 4.98 -12.06 11.52
C LEU A 197 6.24 -12.48 12.28
N GLN A 198 7.41 -12.45 11.64
CA GLN A 198 8.71 -12.77 12.27
C GLN A 198 9.43 -11.53 12.81
N ASP A 199 9.16 -10.36 12.25
CA ASP A 199 9.79 -9.09 12.62
C ASP A 199 8.73 -8.13 13.15
N ARG A 200 8.53 -8.18 14.47
CA ARG A 200 7.48 -7.46 15.19
C ARG A 200 8.04 -6.40 16.16
N GLY A 201 9.32 -6.10 16.08
CA GLY A 201 10.01 -5.20 17.01
C GLY A 201 9.36 -3.83 17.14
N ILE A 202 8.77 -3.32 16.05
CA ILE A 202 8.08 -2.02 16.04
C ILE A 202 6.81 -1.98 16.92
N GLU A 203 6.21 -3.14 17.25
CA GLU A 203 4.97 -3.21 18.06
C GLU A 203 5.20 -2.73 19.51
N ARG A 204 6.44 -2.69 19.99
CA ARG A 204 6.76 -2.28 21.36
C ARG A 204 6.62 -0.77 21.58
N GLU A 205 7.11 0.02 20.65
CA GLU A 205 7.23 1.48 20.82
C GLU A 205 6.78 2.26 19.58
N LEU A 206 7.32 1.92 18.39
CA LEU A 206 7.12 2.72 17.19
C LEU A 206 5.68 2.66 16.68
N LEU A 207 5.09 1.47 16.59
CA LEU A 207 3.71 1.33 16.12
C LEU A 207 2.72 2.08 17.04
N PRO A 208 2.74 1.92 18.38
CA PRO A 208 1.92 2.72 19.29
C PRO A 208 2.20 4.24 19.19
N TRP A 209 3.46 4.64 18.95
CA TRP A 209 3.80 6.04 18.73
C TRP A 209 3.13 6.56 17.45
N CYS A 210 3.26 5.83 16.35
CA CYS A 210 2.66 6.18 15.06
C CYS A 210 1.13 6.28 15.16
N GLU A 211 0.47 5.33 15.81
CA GLU A 211 -0.99 5.32 16.02
C GLU A 211 -1.46 6.56 16.80
N ARG A 212 -0.76 6.94 17.87
CA ARG A 212 -1.10 8.16 18.63
C ARG A 212 -0.98 9.45 17.82
N HIS A 213 -0.13 9.46 16.78
CA HIS A 213 0.08 10.61 15.92
C HIS A 213 -0.72 10.54 14.60
N GLY A 214 -1.57 9.52 14.43
CA GLY A 214 -2.31 9.33 13.19
C GLY A 214 -1.42 9.09 11.97
N LEU A 215 -0.18 8.61 12.18
CA LEU A 215 0.82 8.34 11.15
C LEU A 215 0.78 6.86 10.77
N PRO A 216 0.38 6.49 9.54
CA PRO A 216 0.43 5.10 9.12
C PRO A 216 1.88 4.63 8.89
N ILE A 217 2.10 3.33 9.10
CA ILE A 217 3.32 2.67 8.67
C ILE A 217 3.13 2.05 7.28
N MET A 218 4.23 1.96 6.51
CA MET A 218 4.31 1.14 5.30
C MET A 218 5.20 -0.07 5.58
N ALA A 219 4.61 -1.26 5.60
CA ALA A 219 5.31 -2.51 5.93
C ALA A 219 6.06 -3.06 4.72
N TYR A 220 7.38 -2.91 4.66
CA TYR A 220 8.19 -3.59 3.66
C TYR A 220 8.60 -5.00 4.13
N SER A 221 8.94 -5.88 3.18
CA SER A 221 9.21 -7.31 3.40
C SER A 221 8.11 -8.02 4.23
N PRO A 222 6.81 -7.81 3.93
CA PRO A 222 5.72 -8.34 4.75
C PRO A 222 5.63 -9.87 4.69
N LEU A 223 6.26 -10.50 3.71
CA LEU A 223 6.32 -11.96 3.50
C LEU A 223 7.71 -12.55 3.85
N GLY A 224 8.56 -11.83 4.60
CA GLY A 224 9.88 -12.31 4.98
C GLY A 224 10.79 -12.63 3.80
N GLN A 225 10.62 -11.94 2.67
CA GLN A 225 11.35 -12.16 1.40
C GLN A 225 11.19 -13.59 0.83
N GLY A 226 10.02 -14.23 1.05
CA GLY A 226 9.74 -15.58 0.54
C GLY A 226 10.47 -16.70 1.28
N GLY A 227 11.06 -16.41 2.44
CA GLY A 227 11.82 -17.37 3.25
C GLY A 227 10.96 -18.26 4.15
N ASP A 228 11.48 -18.53 5.36
CA ASP A 228 10.87 -19.46 6.34
C ASP A 228 9.50 -19.01 6.83
N LEU A 229 9.20 -17.72 6.75
CA LEU A 229 7.91 -17.18 7.16
C LEU A 229 6.75 -17.94 6.51
N LEU A 230 6.78 -18.09 5.19
CA LEU A 230 5.69 -18.74 4.45
C LEU A 230 5.60 -20.26 4.67
N ARG A 231 6.65 -20.89 5.22
CA ARG A 231 6.69 -22.32 5.57
C ARG A 231 6.23 -22.61 6.99
N ASN A 232 5.86 -21.58 7.77
CA ASN A 232 5.41 -21.77 9.14
C ASN A 232 4.11 -22.58 9.21
N ALA A 233 4.08 -23.61 10.06
CA ALA A 233 2.97 -24.54 10.17
C ALA A 233 1.67 -23.86 10.68
N ALA A 234 1.76 -22.88 11.57
CA ALA A 234 0.56 -22.15 12.04
C ALA A 234 -0.05 -21.33 10.88
N LEU A 235 0.80 -20.70 10.06
CA LEU A 235 0.35 -19.96 8.89
C LEU A 235 -0.36 -20.88 7.87
N ALA A 236 0.19 -22.09 7.66
CA ALA A 236 -0.40 -23.08 6.76
C ALA A 236 -1.78 -23.55 7.25
N ARG A 237 -1.93 -23.84 8.57
CA ARG A 237 -3.23 -24.26 9.14
C ARG A 237 -4.29 -23.17 9.06
N VAL A 238 -3.92 -21.91 9.37
CA VAL A 238 -4.86 -20.79 9.22
C VAL A 238 -5.26 -20.60 7.77
N ALA A 239 -4.31 -20.73 6.81
CA ALA A 239 -4.61 -20.66 5.39
C ALA A 239 -5.58 -21.75 4.94
N GLU A 240 -5.37 -23.01 5.37
CA GLU A 240 -6.25 -24.14 5.07
C GLU A 240 -7.67 -23.91 5.62
N LYS A 241 -7.81 -23.49 6.88
CA LYS A 241 -9.08 -23.16 7.52
C LYS A 241 -9.90 -22.15 6.70
N HIS A 242 -9.25 -21.17 6.10
CA HIS A 242 -9.86 -20.13 5.29
C HIS A 242 -9.90 -20.44 3.80
N GLN A 243 -9.52 -21.64 3.37
CA GLN A 243 -9.41 -22.02 1.93
C GLN A 243 -8.60 -20.98 1.14
N SER A 244 -7.53 -20.49 1.75
CA SER A 244 -6.66 -19.43 1.24
C SER A 244 -5.21 -19.90 1.13
N ASN A 245 -4.27 -18.98 1.02
CA ASN A 245 -2.85 -19.28 0.95
C ASN A 245 -2.07 -18.55 2.06
N PRO A 246 -0.88 -19.06 2.45
CA PRO A 246 -0.07 -18.48 3.52
C PRO A 246 0.29 -17.00 3.31
N ALA A 247 0.56 -16.59 2.06
CA ALA A 247 0.87 -15.19 1.77
C ALA A 247 -0.31 -14.26 2.04
N ALA A 248 -1.52 -14.65 1.63
CA ALA A 248 -2.72 -13.87 1.94
C ALA A 248 -2.96 -13.73 3.44
N VAL A 249 -2.80 -14.81 4.22
CA VAL A 249 -2.95 -14.77 5.69
C VAL A 249 -1.92 -13.81 6.30
N ALA A 250 -0.64 -13.89 5.90
CA ALA A 250 0.41 -13.01 6.40
C ALA A 250 0.15 -11.53 6.06
N LEU A 251 -0.32 -11.25 4.84
CA LEU A 251 -0.66 -9.89 4.41
C LEU A 251 -1.89 -9.35 5.14
N THR A 252 -2.95 -10.16 5.30
CA THR A 252 -4.13 -9.80 6.10
C THR A 252 -3.73 -9.47 7.53
N TRP A 253 -2.85 -10.28 8.12
CA TRP A 253 -2.32 -10.02 9.46
C TRP A 253 -1.58 -8.67 9.51
N THR A 254 -0.78 -8.35 8.51
CA THR A 254 -0.02 -7.09 8.46
C THR A 254 -0.94 -5.86 8.44
N ILE A 255 -2.03 -5.92 7.66
CA ILE A 255 -2.96 -4.78 7.49
C ILE A 255 -4.12 -4.77 8.49
N ARG A 256 -4.18 -5.70 9.44
CA ARG A 256 -5.33 -5.94 10.34
C ARG A 256 -5.75 -4.75 11.19
N SER A 257 -4.80 -3.87 11.55
CA SER A 257 -5.07 -2.71 12.42
C SER A 257 -5.73 -1.53 11.69
N GLY A 258 -5.70 -1.52 10.35
CA GLY A 258 -6.11 -0.36 9.56
C GLY A 258 -5.09 0.80 9.54
N HIS A 259 -3.93 0.67 10.23
CA HIS A 259 -2.86 1.67 10.28
C HIS A 259 -1.59 1.25 9.52
N ALA A 260 -1.61 0.10 8.86
CA ALA A 260 -0.48 -0.42 8.11
C ALA A 260 -0.82 -0.62 6.63
N ILE A 261 0.06 -0.13 5.77
CA ILE A 261 0.06 -0.39 4.32
C ILE A 261 1.08 -1.48 4.08
N SER A 262 0.70 -2.59 3.47
CA SER A 262 1.61 -3.70 3.17
C SER A 262 2.05 -3.66 1.71
N ILE A 263 3.36 -3.79 1.45
CA ILE A 263 3.94 -3.68 0.10
C ILE A 263 4.76 -4.93 -0.28
N PRO A 264 4.09 -6.09 -0.46
CA PRO A 264 4.76 -7.30 -0.96
C PRO A 264 5.30 -7.09 -2.38
N GLU A 265 6.48 -7.64 -2.66
CA GLU A 265 7.03 -7.70 -4.00
C GLU A 265 6.71 -9.03 -4.68
N SER A 266 6.39 -8.99 -5.96
CA SER A 266 6.37 -10.17 -6.81
C SER A 266 6.56 -9.83 -8.29
N GLY A 267 7.42 -10.56 -8.99
CA GLY A 267 7.54 -10.55 -10.44
C GLY A 267 6.60 -11.54 -11.15
N SER A 268 5.76 -12.28 -10.40
CA SER A 268 4.84 -13.29 -10.95
C SER A 268 3.37 -12.84 -10.84
N PRO A 269 2.62 -12.78 -11.94
CA PRO A 269 1.19 -12.49 -11.91
C PRO A 269 0.38 -13.47 -11.04
N ALA A 270 0.80 -14.73 -10.98
CA ALA A 270 0.14 -15.75 -10.15
C ALA A 270 0.29 -15.43 -8.66
N HIS A 271 1.50 -15.08 -8.20
CA HIS A 271 1.72 -14.68 -6.81
C HIS A 271 1.01 -13.37 -6.46
N VAL A 272 0.93 -12.41 -7.39
CA VAL A 272 0.17 -11.17 -7.18
C VAL A 272 -1.31 -11.47 -6.96
N ARG A 273 -1.92 -12.40 -7.71
CA ARG A 273 -3.31 -12.84 -7.46
C ARG A 273 -3.48 -13.51 -6.09
N GLN A 274 -2.50 -14.32 -5.67
CA GLN A 274 -2.48 -14.91 -4.33
C GLN A 274 -2.41 -13.83 -3.25
N ASN A 275 -1.55 -12.83 -3.41
CA ASN A 275 -1.44 -11.70 -2.50
C ASN A 275 -2.74 -10.88 -2.43
N ALA A 276 -3.38 -10.64 -3.57
CA ALA A 276 -4.62 -9.88 -3.65
C ALA A 276 -5.79 -10.51 -2.88
N SER A 277 -5.78 -11.84 -2.67
CA SER A 277 -6.83 -12.49 -1.87
C SER A 277 -6.83 -12.04 -0.40
N ALA A 278 -5.76 -11.41 0.09
CA ALA A 278 -5.72 -10.77 1.40
C ALA A 278 -6.76 -9.63 1.55
N LEU A 279 -7.17 -8.99 0.47
CA LEU A 279 -8.16 -7.90 0.53
C LEU A 279 -9.55 -8.36 1.00
N SER A 280 -9.91 -9.60 0.74
CA SER A 280 -11.20 -10.20 1.12
C SER A 280 -11.13 -11.10 2.36
N LEU A 281 -9.93 -11.53 2.75
CA LEU A 281 -9.74 -12.41 3.89
C LEU A 281 -9.98 -11.65 5.21
N ARG A 282 -10.59 -12.32 6.18
CA ARG A 282 -10.80 -11.82 7.55
C ARG A 282 -10.30 -12.86 8.54
N LEU A 283 -9.34 -12.46 9.37
CA LEU A 283 -8.82 -13.30 10.46
C LEU A 283 -9.68 -13.14 11.71
N THR A 284 -9.98 -14.24 12.38
CA THR A 284 -10.63 -14.24 13.68
C THR A 284 -9.62 -14.05 14.82
N ASP A 285 -10.08 -13.72 16.03
CA ASP A 285 -9.21 -13.64 17.21
C ASP A 285 -8.47 -14.95 17.47
N GLN A 286 -9.13 -16.10 17.22
CA GLN A 286 -8.51 -17.41 17.33
C GLN A 286 -7.35 -17.60 16.33
N ASP A 287 -7.50 -17.11 15.10
CA ASP A 287 -6.43 -17.15 14.09
C ASP A 287 -5.26 -16.28 14.51
N LEU A 288 -5.54 -15.08 15.04
CA LEU A 288 -4.50 -14.17 15.52
C LEU A 288 -3.71 -14.77 16.69
N GLU A 289 -4.40 -15.44 17.64
CA GLU A 289 -3.73 -16.15 18.74
C GLU A 289 -2.93 -17.37 18.26
N GLU A 290 -3.41 -18.10 17.25
CA GLU A 290 -2.67 -19.20 16.64
C GLU A 290 -1.40 -18.71 15.96
N LEU A 291 -1.50 -17.64 15.14
CA LEU A 291 -0.36 -17.01 14.50
C LEU A 291 0.65 -16.46 15.52
N LYS A 292 0.16 -15.78 16.58
CA LYS A 292 1.01 -15.28 17.65
C LYS A 292 1.82 -16.39 18.30
N ARG A 293 1.21 -17.53 18.62
CA ARG A 293 1.90 -18.70 19.18
C ARG A 293 2.87 -19.35 18.19
N GLY A 294 2.49 -19.43 16.92
CA GLY A 294 3.32 -20.02 15.87
C GLY A 294 4.57 -19.21 15.50
N PHE A 295 4.57 -17.91 15.83
CA PHE A 295 5.70 -16.98 15.62
C PHE A 295 6.26 -16.42 16.94
N ALA A 296 5.90 -17.01 18.09
CA ALA A 296 6.57 -16.72 19.34
C ALA A 296 7.99 -17.29 19.29
N SER A 297 9.01 -16.42 19.27
CA SER A 297 10.43 -16.77 19.44
C SER A 297 10.82 -16.66 20.89
#